data_2381e051aea2f911bb4cf18ecb5dca5e
#
_entry.id   2381e051aea2f911bb4cf18ecb5dca5e
#
_cell.length_a   1.000
_cell.length_b   1.000
_cell.length_c   1.000
_cell.angle_alpha   90.00
_cell.angle_beta   90.00
_cell.angle_gamma   90.00
#
_symmetry.space_group_name_H-M   'P 1'
#
loop_
_entity.id
_entity.type
_entity.pdbx_description
1 polymer ?
#
loop_
_entity_poly.entity_id
_entity_poly.type
_entity_poly.pdbx_seq_one_letter_code
_entity_poly.pdbx_strand_id
1 'polypeptide(L)'
;MTVEVEIHSGDTSERTAGDFSGEQKRYLEGFVAGIQIAKAAKSISSGLGGAQPPSEPIGPDAAALKAQDRVLAAGGKLSDPEKFKREQHPFDAYTRLKAQAANNEYPKAPDNFRWRFFGLFYAAPNQNSYMCRLRIPNGILKAHQFAGVADLAETYGGGYAHVTTRANLQIREIEAKNAVALVEAIQDLGLCSRGSGADNIRNVTGTPTAGIDPQELTDTRPYAR
;
A
#
# COMPACT_ATOMS: atom_id res chain seq x y z
N MET A 1 -36.91 -48.81 12.52
CA MET A 1 -36.94 -47.76 11.48
C MET A 1 -35.63 -47.05 11.50
N THR A 2 -34.72 -47.49 10.68
CA THR A 2 -33.36 -46.93 10.56
C THR A 2 -33.37 -46.02 9.35
N VAL A 3 -33.07 -44.74 9.55
CA VAL A 3 -32.97 -43.78 8.47
C VAL A 3 -31.51 -43.71 8.05
N GLU A 4 -31.20 -44.23 6.87
CA GLU A 4 -29.93 -44.04 6.19
C GLU A 4 -29.87 -42.63 5.64
N VAL A 5 -28.83 -41.86 6.01
CA VAL A 5 -28.49 -40.59 5.43
C VAL A 5 -27.44 -40.84 4.36
N GLU A 6 -27.82 -40.73 3.10
CA GLU A 6 -26.90 -40.71 1.96
C GLU A 6 -26.07 -39.41 2.00
N ILE A 7 -24.76 -39.55 2.19
CA ILE A 7 -23.80 -38.50 2.04
C ILE A 7 -23.44 -38.38 0.55
N HIS A 8 -23.94 -37.37 -0.11
CA HIS A 8 -23.49 -37.02 -1.45
C HIS A 8 -22.04 -36.53 -1.37
N SER A 9 -21.13 -37.33 -1.93
CA SER A 9 -19.74 -36.94 -2.18
C SER A 9 -19.69 -35.89 -3.27
N GLY A 10 -19.59 -34.61 -2.86
CA GLY A 10 -19.30 -33.52 -3.75
C GLY A 10 -17.88 -33.63 -4.30
N ASP A 11 -17.81 -33.64 -5.60
CA ASP A 11 -16.61 -33.65 -6.45
C ASP A 11 -15.62 -32.54 -6.05
N THR A 12 -14.55 -32.91 -5.36
CA THR A 12 -13.38 -32.07 -5.12
C THR A 12 -12.47 -32.17 -6.33
N SER A 13 -12.83 -31.43 -7.40
CA SER A 13 -11.86 -31.16 -8.47
C SER A 13 -10.70 -30.35 -7.90
N GLU A 14 -9.55 -30.97 -7.81
CA GLU A 14 -8.26 -30.29 -7.53
C GLU A 14 -8.07 -29.13 -8.49
N ARG A 15 -8.24 -27.90 -7.98
CA ARG A 15 -7.85 -26.69 -8.71
C ARG A 15 -6.34 -26.61 -8.68
N THR A 16 -5.70 -27.06 -9.74
CA THR A 16 -4.29 -26.76 -10.00
C THR A 16 -4.09 -25.24 -10.05
N ALA A 17 -3.15 -24.74 -9.27
CA ALA A 17 -2.76 -23.35 -9.25
C ALA A 17 -2.31 -22.94 -10.67
N GLY A 18 -3.15 -22.22 -11.41
CA GLY A 18 -2.85 -21.75 -12.77
C GLY A 18 -4.03 -21.67 -13.73
N ASP A 19 -5.19 -22.19 -13.40
CA ASP A 19 -6.32 -22.17 -14.34
C ASP A 19 -7.28 -21.01 -14.04
N PHE A 20 -7.13 -19.94 -14.81
CA PHE A 20 -8.03 -18.78 -14.74
C PHE A 20 -9.42 -19.15 -15.26
N SER A 21 -10.47 -18.62 -14.63
CA SER A 21 -11.83 -18.72 -15.13
C SER A 21 -11.97 -18.10 -16.53
N GLY A 22 -13.00 -18.50 -17.28
CA GLY A 22 -13.24 -17.94 -18.62
C GLY A 22 -13.38 -16.41 -18.63
N GLU A 23 -13.95 -15.82 -17.57
CA GLU A 23 -14.05 -14.38 -17.40
C GLU A 23 -12.69 -13.72 -17.10
N GLN A 24 -11.88 -14.34 -16.27
CA GLN A 24 -10.53 -13.86 -15.97
C GLN A 24 -9.63 -13.94 -17.21
N LYS A 25 -9.75 -14.99 -18.03
CA LYS A 25 -9.03 -15.12 -19.30
C LYS A 25 -9.40 -13.99 -20.27
N ARG A 26 -10.71 -13.73 -20.45
CA ARG A 26 -11.20 -12.61 -21.29
C ARG A 26 -10.74 -11.23 -20.78
N TYR A 27 -10.73 -11.02 -19.47
CA TYR A 27 -10.21 -9.78 -18.88
C TYR A 27 -8.73 -9.59 -19.18
N LEU A 28 -7.92 -10.65 -18.99
CA LEU A 28 -6.49 -10.62 -19.29
C LEU A 28 -6.20 -10.43 -20.78
N GLU A 29 -6.96 -11.08 -21.67
CA GLU A 29 -6.86 -10.89 -23.12
C GLU A 29 -7.18 -9.44 -23.53
N GLY A 30 -8.27 -8.86 -22.98
CA GLY A 30 -8.62 -7.46 -23.21
C GLY A 30 -7.55 -6.49 -22.70
N PHE A 31 -6.98 -6.78 -21.52
CA PHE A 31 -5.89 -6.00 -20.95
C PHE A 31 -4.62 -6.04 -21.78
N VAL A 32 -4.21 -7.23 -22.23
CA VAL A 32 -3.04 -7.42 -23.13
C VAL A 32 -3.26 -6.74 -24.47
N ALA A 33 -4.46 -6.88 -25.05
CA ALA A 33 -4.82 -6.19 -26.30
C ALA A 33 -4.75 -4.66 -26.14
N GLY A 34 -5.24 -4.12 -25.04
CA GLY A 34 -5.16 -2.70 -24.70
C GLY A 34 -3.70 -2.20 -24.60
N ILE A 35 -2.82 -2.97 -23.97
CA ILE A 35 -1.38 -2.66 -23.91
C ILE A 35 -0.74 -2.69 -25.30
N GLN A 36 -1.10 -3.66 -26.15
CA GLN A 36 -0.56 -3.76 -27.50
C GLN A 36 -1.00 -2.58 -28.39
N ILE A 37 -2.27 -2.18 -28.30
CA ILE A 37 -2.79 -1.00 -28.99
C ILE A 37 -2.07 0.27 -28.52
N ALA A 38 -1.87 0.44 -27.22
CA ALA A 38 -1.15 1.58 -26.65
C ALA A 38 0.31 1.62 -27.10
N LYS A 39 0.99 0.45 -27.18
CA LYS A 39 2.35 0.34 -27.71
C LYS A 39 2.42 0.65 -29.21
N ALA A 40 1.46 0.14 -30.00
CA ALA A 40 1.38 0.41 -31.43
C ALA A 40 1.10 1.90 -31.72
N ALA A 41 0.19 2.53 -30.98
CA ALA A 41 -0.07 3.96 -31.08
C ALA A 41 1.19 4.80 -30.76
N LYS A 42 1.97 4.37 -29.77
CA LYS A 42 3.23 5.02 -29.39
C LYS A 42 4.32 4.85 -30.46
N SER A 43 4.37 3.71 -31.15
CA SER A 43 5.34 3.46 -32.25
C SER A 43 5.00 4.22 -33.52
N ILE A 44 3.71 4.43 -33.84
CA ILE A 44 3.25 5.22 -34.97
C ILE A 44 3.55 6.71 -34.74
N SER A 45 3.41 7.21 -33.52
CA SER A 45 3.72 8.60 -33.19
C SER A 45 5.23 8.93 -33.22
N SER A 46 6.09 7.93 -33.02
CA SER A 46 7.56 8.12 -33.08
C SER A 46 8.13 8.08 -34.52
N GLY A 47 7.34 7.68 -35.51
CA GLY A 47 7.75 7.58 -36.92
C GLY A 47 7.53 8.84 -37.77
N LEU A 48 6.77 9.82 -37.27
CA LEU A 48 6.54 11.10 -37.96
C LEU A 48 7.34 12.18 -37.23
N GLY A 49 8.53 12.47 -37.79
CA GLY A 49 9.52 13.41 -37.23
C GLY A 49 9.01 14.84 -37.06
N GLY A 50 8.24 15.07 -36.05
CA GLY A 50 7.93 16.38 -35.50
C GLY A 50 8.23 16.34 -33.97
N ALA A 51 8.87 17.38 -33.46
CA ALA A 51 9.06 17.51 -32.00
C ALA A 51 7.70 17.40 -31.31
N GLN A 52 7.43 16.20 -30.74
CA GLN A 52 6.19 15.95 -30.01
C GLN A 52 6.23 16.82 -28.75
N PRO A 53 5.18 17.61 -28.47
CA PRO A 53 5.07 18.22 -27.18
C PRO A 53 5.19 17.12 -26.12
N PRO A 54 5.84 17.35 -24.99
CA PRO A 54 6.01 16.33 -23.96
C PRO A 54 4.64 15.72 -23.67
N SER A 55 4.52 14.41 -23.89
CA SER A 55 3.25 13.69 -23.71
C SER A 55 2.75 13.98 -22.30
N GLU A 56 1.52 14.52 -22.21
CA GLU A 56 0.94 14.80 -20.90
C GLU A 56 1.01 13.54 -20.02
N PRO A 57 1.43 13.69 -18.76
CA PRO A 57 1.44 12.56 -17.83
C PRO A 57 0.06 11.91 -17.77
N ILE A 58 0.01 10.59 -17.87
CA ILE A 58 -1.22 9.80 -17.81
C ILE A 58 -1.13 8.88 -16.60
N GLY A 59 -2.25 8.63 -15.94
CA GLY A 59 -2.34 7.74 -14.79
C GLY A 59 -2.62 8.47 -13.48
N PRO A 60 -2.63 7.74 -12.35
CA PRO A 60 -3.01 8.29 -11.04
C PRO A 60 -2.12 9.43 -10.57
N ASP A 61 -0.85 9.45 -10.98
CA ASP A 61 0.13 10.48 -10.60
C ASP A 61 0.15 11.69 -11.56
N ALA A 62 -0.68 11.67 -12.61
CA ALA A 62 -0.67 12.72 -13.64
C ALA A 62 -0.85 14.13 -13.07
N ALA A 63 -1.73 14.30 -12.11
CA ALA A 63 -1.98 15.59 -11.46
C ALA A 63 -0.74 16.10 -10.69
N ALA A 64 -0.07 15.22 -9.96
CA ALA A 64 1.15 15.54 -9.21
C ALA A 64 2.30 15.90 -10.16
N LEU A 65 2.50 15.12 -11.21
CA LEU A 65 3.53 15.38 -12.22
C LEU A 65 3.28 16.70 -12.95
N LYS A 66 2.03 17.00 -13.35
CA LYS A 66 1.66 18.30 -13.93
C LYS A 66 1.92 19.48 -12.98
N ALA A 67 1.67 19.29 -11.68
CA ALA A 67 1.98 20.30 -10.68
C ALA A 67 3.50 20.56 -10.56
N GLN A 68 4.31 19.50 -10.56
CA GLN A 68 5.76 19.61 -10.58
C GLN A 68 6.26 20.30 -11.84
N ASP A 69 5.72 19.97 -13.02
CA ASP A 69 6.09 20.60 -14.28
C ASP A 69 5.77 22.09 -14.30
N ARG A 70 4.64 22.52 -13.71
CA ARG A 70 4.30 23.95 -13.56
C ARG A 70 5.31 24.70 -12.67
N VAL A 71 5.75 24.08 -11.57
CA VAL A 71 6.78 24.67 -10.70
C VAL A 71 8.10 24.86 -11.45
N LEU A 72 8.53 23.84 -12.21
CA LEU A 72 9.75 23.89 -13.02
C LEU A 72 9.65 24.93 -14.14
N ALA A 73 8.51 25.00 -14.84
CA ALA A 73 8.26 25.97 -15.91
C ALA A 73 8.26 27.41 -15.39
N ALA A 74 7.84 27.63 -14.15
CA ALA A 74 7.90 28.92 -13.47
C ALA A 74 9.31 29.28 -12.93
N GLY A 75 10.35 28.48 -13.21
CA GLY A 75 11.71 28.67 -12.71
C GLY A 75 11.93 28.25 -11.26
N GLY A 76 10.94 27.59 -10.65
CA GLY A 76 11.03 27.05 -9.30
C GLY A 76 11.89 25.78 -9.21
N LYS A 77 12.20 25.37 -7.98
CA LYS A 77 12.94 24.14 -7.71
C LYS A 77 12.02 23.14 -6.98
N LEU A 78 12.10 21.88 -7.38
CA LEU A 78 11.44 20.81 -6.65
C LEU A 78 12.18 20.51 -5.34
N SER A 79 11.42 20.23 -4.28
CA SER A 79 11.97 19.68 -3.04
C SER A 79 12.54 18.28 -3.28
N ASP A 80 13.42 17.81 -2.40
CA ASP A 80 14.01 16.48 -2.56
C ASP A 80 12.97 15.34 -2.55
N PRO A 81 11.92 15.36 -1.71
CA PRO A 81 10.83 14.40 -1.81
C PRO A 81 10.16 14.36 -3.19
N GLU A 82 9.92 15.52 -3.80
CA GLU A 82 9.32 15.61 -5.14
C GLU A 82 10.25 15.05 -6.23
N LYS A 83 11.56 15.32 -6.11
CA LYS A 83 12.56 14.72 -7.01
C LYS A 83 12.57 13.18 -6.88
N PHE A 84 12.55 12.65 -5.65
CA PHE A 84 12.55 11.20 -5.41
C PHE A 84 11.31 10.49 -5.98
N LYS A 85 10.13 11.13 -5.88
CA LYS A 85 8.90 10.62 -6.50
C LYS A 85 8.96 10.64 -8.02
N ARG A 86 9.51 11.71 -8.58
CA ARG A 86 9.66 11.86 -10.04
C ARG A 86 10.67 10.88 -10.63
N GLU A 87 11.77 10.63 -9.93
CA GLU A 87 12.80 9.66 -10.32
C GLU A 87 12.25 8.24 -10.36
N GLN A 88 11.54 7.84 -9.31
CA GLN A 88 10.90 6.54 -9.18
C GLN A 88 9.72 6.65 -8.22
N HIS A 89 8.52 6.26 -8.70
CA HIS A 89 7.37 6.20 -7.81
C HIS A 89 7.66 5.26 -6.62
N PRO A 90 7.37 5.68 -5.38
CA PRO A 90 7.75 4.90 -4.19
C PRO A 90 7.29 3.44 -4.20
N PHE A 91 6.08 3.17 -4.69
CA PHE A 91 5.56 1.80 -4.75
C PHE A 91 6.26 0.91 -5.79
N ASP A 92 6.90 1.48 -6.81
CA ASP A 92 7.66 0.72 -7.80
C ASP A 92 9.02 0.24 -7.24
N ALA A 93 9.42 0.75 -6.07
CA ALA A 93 10.66 0.37 -5.40
C ALA A 93 10.54 -0.89 -4.51
N TYR A 94 9.40 -1.59 -4.53
CA TYR A 94 9.15 -2.72 -3.63
C TYR A 94 10.18 -3.86 -3.74
N THR A 95 10.62 -4.18 -4.97
CA THR A 95 11.67 -5.20 -5.19
C THR A 95 12.96 -4.84 -4.47
N ARG A 96 13.32 -3.54 -4.43
CA ARG A 96 14.52 -3.08 -3.70
C ARG A 96 14.32 -3.15 -2.19
N LEU A 97 13.12 -2.89 -1.68
CA LEU A 97 12.79 -3.11 -0.28
C LEU A 97 12.99 -4.59 0.11
N LYS A 98 12.53 -5.52 -0.73
CA LYS A 98 12.76 -6.96 -0.53
C LYS A 98 14.25 -7.32 -0.50
N ALA A 99 15.04 -6.78 -1.41
CA ALA A 99 16.49 -7.01 -1.44
C ALA A 99 17.19 -6.47 -0.18
N GLN A 100 16.83 -5.26 0.27
CA GLN A 100 17.38 -4.69 1.50
C GLN A 100 16.97 -5.51 2.73
N ALA A 101 15.73 -5.98 2.80
CA ALA A 101 15.29 -6.85 3.89
C ALA A 101 16.07 -8.17 3.91
N ALA A 102 16.26 -8.81 2.74
CA ALA A 102 17.02 -10.05 2.64
C ALA A 102 18.46 -9.91 3.13
N ASN A 103 19.07 -8.74 2.92
CA ASN A 103 20.43 -8.42 3.36
C ASN A 103 20.49 -7.79 4.76
N ASN A 104 19.36 -7.60 5.43
CA ASN A 104 19.22 -6.86 6.69
C ASN A 104 19.80 -5.43 6.61
N GLU A 105 19.60 -4.75 5.48
CA GLU A 105 20.11 -3.41 5.21
C GLU A 105 19.08 -2.33 5.47
N TYR A 106 19.52 -1.21 6.04
CA TYR A 106 18.69 -0.01 6.25
C TYR A 106 18.82 0.97 5.07
N PRO A 107 17.78 1.79 4.81
CA PRO A 107 17.73 2.64 3.63
C PRO A 107 18.66 3.85 3.75
N LYS A 108 19.19 4.27 2.61
CA LYS A 108 19.77 5.60 2.40
C LYS A 108 18.68 6.65 2.14
N ALA A 109 19.03 7.92 2.12
CA ALA A 109 18.08 9.04 2.08
C ALA A 109 16.92 8.92 1.06
N PRO A 110 17.10 8.58 -0.23
CA PRO A 110 15.99 8.45 -1.17
C PRO A 110 15.01 7.33 -0.78
N ASP A 111 15.54 6.17 -0.38
CA ASP A 111 14.74 5.01 -0.02
C ASP A 111 14.10 5.18 1.37
N ASN A 112 14.75 5.88 2.29
CA ASN A 112 14.13 6.24 3.57
C ASN A 112 12.84 7.06 3.37
N PHE A 113 12.80 7.92 2.36
CA PHE A 113 11.56 8.60 1.98
C PHE A 113 10.55 7.62 1.35
N ARG A 114 10.99 6.77 0.40
CA ARG A 114 10.11 5.83 -0.31
C ARG A 114 9.47 4.80 0.61
N TRP A 115 10.20 4.30 1.63
CA TRP A 115 9.68 3.30 2.56
C TRP A 115 8.55 3.83 3.45
N ARG A 116 8.45 5.13 3.65
CA ARG A 116 7.31 5.74 4.35
C ARG A 116 5.99 5.55 3.63
N PHE A 117 6.01 5.33 2.31
CA PHE A 117 4.82 4.97 1.54
C PHE A 117 4.32 3.56 1.89
N PHE A 118 5.19 2.68 2.33
CA PHE A 118 4.83 1.34 2.86
C PHE A 118 4.49 1.37 4.35
N GLY A 119 4.57 2.53 4.99
CA GLY A 119 4.36 2.70 6.42
C GLY A 119 5.61 2.43 7.28
N LEU A 120 6.76 2.23 6.65
CA LEU A 120 8.04 1.99 7.33
C LEU A 120 8.83 3.29 7.51
N PHE A 121 9.19 3.58 8.75
CA PHE A 121 9.92 4.78 9.12
C PHE A 121 11.26 4.41 9.75
N TYR A 122 12.34 4.81 9.09
CA TYR A 122 13.68 4.74 9.64
C TYR A 122 14.12 6.16 10.00
N ALA A 123 14.05 6.48 11.29
CA ALA A 123 14.37 7.82 11.78
C ALA A 123 14.88 7.76 13.22
N ALA A 124 15.79 8.67 13.57
CA ALA A 124 16.17 8.87 14.96
C ALA A 124 14.93 9.12 15.84
N PRO A 125 14.87 8.61 17.09
CA PRO A 125 15.93 7.96 17.83
C PRO A 125 16.06 6.43 17.62
N ASN A 126 15.22 5.81 16.78
CA ASN A 126 15.25 4.36 16.55
C ASN A 126 16.42 4.00 15.64
N GLN A 127 17.61 3.93 16.21
CA GLN A 127 18.78 3.43 15.48
C GLN A 127 18.63 1.93 15.24
N ASN A 128 18.97 1.50 14.01
CA ASN A 128 18.96 0.09 13.61
C ASN A 128 17.59 -0.61 13.75
N SER A 129 16.51 0.12 13.59
CA SER A 129 15.16 -0.44 13.53
C SER A 129 14.18 0.46 12.77
N TYR A 130 13.12 -0.17 12.23
CA TYR A 130 11.98 0.55 11.69
C TYR A 130 10.89 0.72 12.74
N MET A 131 10.07 1.74 12.54
CA MET A 131 8.72 1.84 13.05
C MET A 131 7.76 1.62 11.90
N CYS A 132 6.79 0.71 12.03
CA CYS A 132 5.70 0.53 11.10
C CYS A 132 4.44 1.21 11.61
N ARG A 133 3.85 2.09 10.80
CA ARG A 133 2.56 2.73 11.10
C ARG A 133 1.47 2.07 10.27
N LEU A 134 0.42 1.64 10.94
CA LEU A 134 -0.78 1.15 10.30
C LEU A 134 -1.67 2.32 9.85
N ARG A 135 -2.67 2.01 9.05
CA ARG A 135 -3.71 2.92 8.59
C ARG A 135 -5.06 2.28 8.89
N ILE A 136 -5.70 2.74 9.96
CA ILE A 136 -6.92 2.15 10.52
C ILE A 136 -8.02 3.22 10.48
N PRO A 137 -8.87 3.22 9.46
CA PRO A 137 -9.94 4.22 9.34
C PRO A 137 -10.80 4.26 10.59
N ASN A 138 -10.97 5.46 11.14
CA ASN A 138 -11.71 5.73 12.37
C ASN A 138 -11.21 4.96 13.62
N GLY A 139 -10.06 4.28 13.54
CA GLY A 139 -9.54 3.45 14.64
C GLY A 139 -10.34 2.18 14.91
N ILE A 140 -11.21 1.76 13.99
CA ILE A 140 -12.07 0.61 14.19
C ILE A 140 -11.32 -0.67 13.83
N LEU A 141 -11.15 -1.54 14.79
CA LEU A 141 -10.50 -2.84 14.66
C LEU A 141 -11.45 -3.97 15.08
N LYS A 142 -11.37 -5.08 14.36
CA LYS A 142 -11.97 -6.34 14.79
C LYS A 142 -11.07 -7.01 15.84
N ALA A 143 -11.64 -7.81 16.73
CA ALA A 143 -10.88 -8.47 17.80
C ALA A 143 -9.71 -9.30 17.27
N HIS A 144 -9.91 -10.08 16.18
CA HIS A 144 -8.84 -10.87 15.57
C HIS A 144 -7.73 -10.01 14.94
N GLN A 145 -8.07 -8.81 14.42
CA GLN A 145 -7.08 -7.89 13.89
C GLN A 145 -6.21 -7.30 15.00
N PHE A 146 -6.84 -6.96 16.14
CA PHE A 146 -6.12 -6.42 17.27
C PHE A 146 -5.19 -7.48 17.90
N ALA A 147 -5.67 -8.72 18.08
CA ALA A 147 -4.86 -9.85 18.51
C ALA A 147 -3.71 -10.11 17.54
N GLY A 148 -4.00 -10.18 16.22
CA GLY A 148 -2.96 -10.38 15.21
C GLY A 148 -1.90 -9.27 15.20
N VAL A 149 -2.25 -8.02 15.44
CA VAL A 149 -1.25 -6.93 15.56
C VAL A 149 -0.34 -7.16 16.78
N ALA A 150 -0.86 -7.68 17.90
CA ALA A 150 -0.05 -8.04 19.07
C ALA A 150 0.93 -9.16 18.72
N ASP A 151 0.47 -10.23 18.06
CA ASP A 151 1.31 -11.35 17.60
C ASP A 151 2.41 -10.87 16.63
N LEU A 152 2.07 -9.96 15.71
CA LEU A 152 3.04 -9.37 14.78
C LEU A 152 4.06 -8.49 15.49
N ALA A 153 3.66 -7.76 16.52
CA ALA A 153 4.57 -6.96 17.32
C ALA A 153 5.58 -7.83 18.09
N GLU A 154 5.14 -8.96 18.61
CA GLU A 154 6.01 -9.95 19.28
C GLU A 154 6.93 -10.66 18.29
N THR A 155 6.40 -11.04 17.11
CA THR A 155 7.16 -11.83 16.13
C THR A 155 8.20 -11.01 15.37
N TYR A 156 7.86 -9.80 14.97
CA TYR A 156 8.66 -9.00 14.04
C TYR A 156 9.21 -7.69 14.62
N GLY A 157 8.73 -7.28 15.79
CA GLY A 157 9.12 -6.03 16.44
C GLY A 157 9.61 -6.22 17.87
N GLY A 158 9.51 -5.18 18.66
CA GLY A 158 9.94 -5.16 20.07
C GLY A 158 8.92 -5.70 21.06
N GLY A 159 7.88 -6.41 20.63
CA GLY A 159 6.86 -7.01 21.50
C GLY A 159 5.76 -6.03 21.94
N TYR A 160 5.65 -4.87 21.32
CA TYR A 160 4.64 -3.87 21.67
C TYR A 160 4.18 -3.03 20.50
N ALA A 161 2.99 -2.44 20.63
CA ALA A 161 2.47 -1.47 19.71
C ALA A 161 2.00 -0.20 20.43
N HIS A 162 2.20 0.96 19.82
CA HIS A 162 1.73 2.24 20.34
C HIS A 162 0.44 2.68 19.67
N VAL A 163 -0.53 3.13 20.47
CA VAL A 163 -1.70 3.87 20.00
C VAL A 163 -1.30 5.31 19.67
N THR A 164 -1.79 5.81 18.55
CA THR A 164 -1.47 7.18 18.11
C THR A 164 -2.63 8.14 18.29
N THR A 165 -2.33 9.44 18.31
CA THR A 165 -3.33 10.52 18.36
C THR A 165 -4.21 10.61 17.11
N ARG A 166 -3.96 9.79 16.08
CA ARG A 166 -4.75 9.71 14.85
C ARG A 166 -5.45 8.36 14.68
N ALA A 167 -5.83 7.75 15.80
CA ALA A 167 -6.53 6.47 15.83
C ALA A 167 -5.83 5.37 15.02
N ASN A 168 -4.50 5.35 15.04
CA ASN A 168 -3.67 4.33 14.41
C ASN A 168 -2.86 3.56 15.44
N LEU A 169 -2.29 2.42 15.01
CA LEU A 169 -1.29 1.67 15.74
C LEU A 169 0.08 1.81 15.08
N GLN A 170 1.12 1.70 15.88
CA GLN A 170 2.52 1.67 15.43
C GLN A 170 3.24 0.51 16.10
N ILE A 171 3.79 -0.39 15.30
CA ILE A 171 4.72 -1.43 15.76
C ILE A 171 6.12 -0.85 15.70
N ARG A 172 6.93 -1.09 16.73
CA ARG A 172 8.26 -0.52 16.91
C ARG A 172 9.34 -1.58 16.89
N GLU A 173 10.60 -1.11 16.75
CA GLU A 173 11.81 -1.95 16.88
C GLU A 173 11.85 -3.10 15.88
N ILE A 174 11.46 -2.83 14.64
CA ILE A 174 11.43 -3.80 13.56
C ILE A 174 12.79 -3.83 12.88
N GLU A 175 13.49 -4.95 12.92
CA GLU A 175 14.73 -5.13 12.15
C GLU A 175 14.47 -5.09 10.64
N ALA A 176 15.46 -4.66 9.85
CA ALA A 176 15.31 -4.52 8.40
C ALA A 176 14.88 -5.84 7.73
N LYS A 177 15.43 -6.97 8.18
CA LYS A 177 15.08 -8.32 7.67
C LYS A 177 13.60 -8.66 7.83
N ASN A 178 12.93 -8.11 8.85
CA ASN A 178 11.53 -8.38 9.18
C ASN A 178 10.55 -7.42 8.48
N ALA A 179 11.06 -6.34 7.88
CA ALA A 179 10.21 -5.24 7.39
C ALA A 179 9.18 -5.68 6.34
N VAL A 180 9.59 -6.52 5.40
CA VAL A 180 8.71 -7.02 4.32
C VAL A 180 7.70 -8.01 4.88
N ALA A 181 8.15 -9.00 5.66
CA ALA A 181 7.29 -10.01 6.27
C ALA A 181 6.20 -9.37 7.13
N LEU A 182 6.54 -8.34 7.92
CA LEU A 182 5.57 -7.58 8.70
C LEU A 182 4.54 -6.87 7.83
N VAL A 183 4.98 -6.16 6.77
CA VAL A 183 4.06 -5.43 5.89
C VAL A 183 3.11 -6.39 5.16
N GLU A 184 3.58 -7.54 4.72
CA GLU A 184 2.76 -8.58 4.10
C GLU A 184 1.77 -9.18 5.11
N ALA A 185 2.22 -9.55 6.31
CA ALA A 185 1.37 -10.10 7.37
C ALA A 185 0.29 -9.12 7.87
N ILE A 186 0.57 -7.82 7.90
CA ILE A 186 -0.45 -6.79 8.18
C ILE A 186 -1.58 -6.86 7.14
N GLN A 187 -1.27 -7.08 5.86
CA GLN A 187 -2.26 -7.19 4.80
C GLN A 187 -3.08 -8.49 4.93
N ASP A 188 -2.46 -9.59 5.35
CA ASP A 188 -3.14 -10.87 5.62
C ASP A 188 -4.18 -10.74 6.74
N LEU A 189 -3.97 -9.84 7.70
CA LEU A 189 -4.98 -9.48 8.71
C LEU A 189 -6.13 -8.61 8.16
N GLY A 190 -6.08 -8.23 6.89
CA GLY A 190 -7.02 -7.28 6.29
C GLY A 190 -6.81 -5.85 6.80
N LEU A 191 -5.60 -5.51 7.24
CA LEU A 191 -5.16 -4.18 7.63
C LEU A 191 -4.22 -3.59 6.57
N CYS A 192 -3.86 -2.33 6.72
CA CYS A 192 -3.01 -1.64 5.79
C CYS A 192 -2.00 -0.74 6.51
N SER A 193 -0.73 -0.82 6.10
CA SER A 193 0.31 0.17 6.43
C SER A 193 0.62 1.09 5.26
N ARG A 194 0.25 0.68 4.05
CA ARG A 194 0.51 1.41 2.80
C ARG A 194 -0.20 2.76 2.80
N GLY A 195 0.52 3.81 2.44
CA GLY A 195 0.00 5.17 2.43
C GLY A 195 -0.13 5.83 3.81
N SER A 196 0.40 5.22 4.88
CA SER A 196 0.31 5.78 6.24
C SER A 196 1.38 6.84 6.55
N GLY A 197 2.25 7.13 5.61
CA GLY A 197 3.38 8.04 5.80
C GLY A 197 3.70 8.89 4.59
N ALA A 198 4.80 9.61 4.66
CA ALA A 198 5.22 10.64 3.73
C ALA A 198 4.15 11.73 3.58
N ASP A 199 3.82 12.12 2.35
CA ASP A 199 2.80 13.10 2.01
C ASP A 199 1.42 12.51 1.70
N ASN A 200 1.21 11.24 2.06
CA ASN A 200 -0.10 10.60 1.96
C ASN A 200 -1.04 11.05 3.10
N ILE A 201 -2.34 10.96 2.87
CA ILE A 201 -3.34 11.09 3.92
C ILE A 201 -3.17 9.93 4.90
N ARG A 202 -2.72 10.25 6.13
CA ARG A 202 -2.29 9.26 7.11
C ARG A 202 -3.43 8.40 7.65
N ASN A 203 -4.59 9.01 7.86
CA ASN A 203 -5.80 8.33 8.31
C ASN A 203 -7.02 9.22 8.11
N VAL A 204 -8.20 8.61 8.13
CA VAL A 204 -9.49 9.28 8.31
C VAL A 204 -9.92 9.04 9.75
N THR A 205 -10.06 10.10 10.53
CA THR A 205 -10.39 10.02 11.96
C THR A 205 -11.79 10.56 12.20
N GLY A 206 -12.50 9.95 13.12
CA GLY A 206 -13.77 10.41 13.65
C GLY A 206 -13.73 10.53 15.17
N THR A 207 -14.88 10.77 15.77
CA THR A 207 -15.00 10.74 17.23
C THR A 207 -14.87 9.30 17.76
N PRO A 208 -14.21 9.07 18.90
CA PRO A 208 -14.13 7.73 19.53
C PRO A 208 -15.50 7.22 20.00
N THR A 209 -16.49 8.10 20.13
CA THR A 209 -17.86 7.78 20.54
C THR A 209 -18.81 7.63 19.34
N ALA A 210 -18.30 7.60 18.11
CA ALA A 210 -19.11 7.48 16.91
C ALA A 210 -20.05 6.25 16.95
N GLY A 211 -21.35 6.49 16.77
CA GLY A 211 -22.39 5.47 16.85
C GLY A 211 -22.73 4.99 18.27
N ILE A 212 -22.22 5.66 19.31
CA ILE A 212 -22.46 5.34 20.71
C ILE A 212 -23.06 6.53 21.46
N ASP A 213 -22.63 7.75 21.10
CA ASP A 213 -23.07 8.98 21.76
C ASP A 213 -24.52 9.30 21.36
N PRO A 214 -25.47 9.35 22.33
CA PRO A 214 -26.86 9.69 22.03
C PRO A 214 -27.07 11.12 21.52
N GLN A 215 -26.09 11.99 21.66
CA GLN A 215 -26.09 13.37 21.16
C GLN A 215 -25.42 13.51 19.78
N GLU A 216 -24.98 12.41 19.19
CA GLU A 216 -24.34 12.41 17.87
C GLU A 216 -25.38 12.80 16.79
N LEU A 217 -25.05 13.81 15.99
CA LEU A 217 -25.92 14.27 14.90
C LEU A 217 -25.90 13.33 13.68
N THR A 218 -24.78 12.65 13.46
CA THR A 218 -24.59 11.74 12.33
C THR A 218 -23.52 10.71 12.68
N ASP A 219 -23.83 9.42 12.48
CA ASP A 219 -22.83 8.36 12.60
C ASP A 219 -21.75 8.52 11.51
N THR A 220 -20.51 8.84 11.94
CA THR A 220 -19.41 9.11 11.01
C THR A 220 -18.66 7.84 10.57
N ARG A 221 -18.94 6.67 11.17
CA ARG A 221 -18.26 5.40 10.87
C ARG A 221 -18.37 4.96 9.42
N PRO A 222 -19.53 5.09 8.73
CA PRO A 222 -19.66 4.73 7.31
C PRO A 222 -18.79 5.56 6.37
N TYR A 223 -18.46 6.80 6.75
CA TYR A 223 -17.69 7.73 5.92
C TYR A 223 -16.17 7.55 6.05
N ALA A 224 -15.72 6.75 7.01
CA ALA A 224 -14.29 6.50 7.24
C ALA A 224 -13.78 5.24 6.53
N ARG A 225 -14.65 4.52 5.84
CA ARG A 225 -14.34 3.24 5.16
C ARG A 225 -13.83 3.43 3.74
#